data_33fe75c8f229b0f65fc1c1f6b1c17361
#
_entry.id   33fe75c8f229b0f65fc1c1f6b1c17361
#
_cell.length_a   1.000
_cell.length_b   1.000
_cell.length_c   1.000
_cell.angle_alpha   90.00
_cell.angle_beta   90.00
_cell.angle_gamma   90.00
#
_symmetry.space_group_name_H-M   'P 1'
#
loop_
_entity.id
_entity.type
_entity.pdbx_description
1 polymer ?
#
loop_
_entity_poly.entity_id
_entity_poly.type
_entity_poly.pdbx_seq_one_letter_code
_entity_poly.pdbx_strand_id
1 'polypeptide(L)'
;MRRVRIADLLANPLVDADAHLDADRVQRYVEDPAQPPVVVFETSEGLLLADGYHRVAAARLRGDETVLADLRKGSRRDALRYAAVTGAAQRGISVEEALGHIKGHTGGRWGKAP
;
A
#
# COMPACT_ATOMS: atom_id res chain seq x y z
N MET A 1 0.26 13.80 -11.17
CA MET A 1 1.07 12.62 -10.77
C MET A 1 2.50 12.99 -10.61
N ARG A 2 3.18 12.35 -9.70
CA ARG A 2 4.57 12.67 -9.39
C ARG A 2 5.34 11.39 -9.11
N ARG A 3 6.65 11.45 -9.34
CA ARG A 3 7.51 10.35 -8.91
C ARG A 3 7.87 10.57 -7.45
N VAL A 4 7.78 9.52 -6.66
CA VAL A 4 8.15 9.56 -5.25
C VAL A 4 9.20 8.49 -4.98
N ARG A 5 10.04 8.75 -3.98
CA ARG A 5 11.08 7.81 -3.63
C ARG A 5 10.48 6.63 -2.88
N ILE A 6 10.87 5.45 -3.29
CA ILE A 6 10.40 4.23 -2.64
C ILE A 6 10.83 4.22 -1.17
N ALA A 7 12.02 4.71 -0.87
CA ALA A 7 12.50 4.78 0.51
C ALA A 7 11.54 5.57 1.41
N ASP A 8 10.94 6.64 0.88
CA ASP A 8 10.00 7.44 1.66
C ASP A 8 8.70 6.67 1.94
N LEU A 9 8.30 5.82 1.01
CA LEU A 9 7.10 5.00 1.19
C LEU A 9 7.34 3.88 2.20
N LEU A 10 8.56 3.37 2.28
CA LEU A 10 8.89 2.29 3.21
C LEU A 10 9.16 2.79 4.62
N ALA A 11 9.45 4.07 4.77
CA ALA A 11 9.78 4.64 6.07
C ALA A 11 8.58 4.67 7.02
N ASN A 12 7.38 4.66 6.48
CA ASN A 12 6.17 4.84 7.28
C ASN A 12 5.08 3.88 6.80
N PRO A 13 5.26 2.57 7.03
CA PRO A 13 4.33 1.58 6.48
C PRO A 13 2.94 1.69 7.08
N LEU A 14 1.94 1.54 6.24
CA LEU A 14 0.55 1.58 6.67
C LEU A 14 0.11 0.21 7.17
N VAL A 15 0.61 -0.85 6.54
CA VAL A 15 0.32 -2.23 6.92
C VAL A 15 1.58 -3.04 6.74
N ASP A 16 1.59 -4.27 7.23
CA ASP A 16 2.69 -5.20 6.99
C ASP A 16 2.53 -5.76 5.57
N ALA A 17 3.11 -5.07 4.62
CA ALA A 17 2.95 -5.40 3.21
C ALA A 17 3.53 -6.77 2.86
N ASP A 18 4.61 -7.17 3.50
CA ASP A 18 5.28 -8.43 3.17
C ASP A 18 4.38 -9.63 3.40
N ALA A 19 3.49 -9.55 4.37
CA ALA A 19 2.60 -10.66 4.68
C ALA A 19 1.49 -10.82 3.64
N HIS A 20 1.28 -9.83 2.78
CA HIS A 20 0.19 -9.84 1.82
C HIS A 20 0.65 -9.89 0.36
N LEU A 21 1.95 -9.91 0.12
CA LEU A 21 2.43 -9.91 -1.25
C LEU A 21 2.30 -11.28 -1.89
N ASP A 22 1.75 -11.28 -3.09
CA ASP A 22 1.68 -12.46 -3.92
C ASP A 22 2.89 -12.45 -4.85
N ALA A 23 3.78 -13.41 -4.69
CA ALA A 23 5.04 -13.45 -5.44
C ALA A 23 4.82 -13.50 -6.96
N ASP A 24 3.82 -14.24 -7.41
CA ASP A 24 3.53 -14.34 -8.85
C ASP A 24 3.05 -13.00 -9.40
N ARG A 25 2.26 -12.28 -8.64
CA ARG A 25 1.77 -10.98 -9.04
C ARG A 25 2.91 -9.96 -9.08
N VAL A 26 3.79 -10.01 -8.09
CA VAL A 26 4.98 -9.16 -8.09
C VAL A 26 5.83 -9.44 -9.33
N GLN A 27 6.04 -10.71 -9.64
CA GLN A 27 6.85 -11.10 -10.79
C GLN A 27 6.24 -10.58 -12.10
N ARG A 28 4.92 -10.65 -12.23
CA ARG A 28 4.25 -10.11 -13.43
C ARG A 28 4.49 -8.61 -13.57
N TYR A 29 4.47 -7.87 -12.47
CA TYR A 29 4.74 -6.43 -12.50
C TYR A 29 6.21 -6.13 -12.78
N VAL A 30 7.12 -7.00 -12.35
CA VAL A 30 8.53 -6.85 -12.70
C VAL A 30 8.70 -6.95 -14.23
N GLU A 31 7.99 -7.88 -14.83
CA GLU A 31 8.09 -8.12 -16.28
C GLU A 31 7.33 -7.09 -17.12
N ASP A 32 6.33 -6.46 -16.53
CA ASP A 32 5.54 -5.42 -17.18
C ASP A 32 5.52 -4.16 -16.33
N PRO A 33 6.51 -3.28 -16.49
CA PRO A 33 6.60 -2.08 -15.67
C PRO A 33 5.60 -0.99 -16.04
N ALA A 34 4.87 -1.14 -17.13
CA ALA A 34 3.90 -0.14 -17.56
C ALA A 34 2.60 -0.29 -16.78
N GLN A 35 2.64 0.00 -15.49
CA GLN A 35 1.50 -0.14 -14.59
C GLN A 35 0.93 1.23 -14.21
N PRO A 36 -0.35 1.28 -13.79
CA PRO A 36 -0.93 2.53 -13.30
C PRO A 36 -0.14 3.07 -12.10
N PRO A 37 -0.22 4.36 -11.83
CA PRO A 37 0.44 4.93 -10.66
C PRO A 37 -0.06 4.31 -9.37
N VAL A 38 0.81 4.22 -8.38
CA VAL A 38 0.40 3.83 -7.04
C VAL A 38 -0.32 4.99 -6.38
N VAL A 39 -1.12 4.75 -5.35
CA VAL A 39 -1.83 5.81 -4.64
C VAL A 39 -1.15 6.07 -3.31
N VAL A 40 -0.79 7.33 -3.08
CA VAL A 40 -0.06 7.75 -1.89
C VAL A 40 -0.79 8.93 -1.26
N PHE A 41 -0.95 8.91 0.05
CA PHE A 41 -1.53 10.03 0.79
C PHE A 41 -0.42 10.86 1.43
N GLU A 42 -0.47 12.17 1.18
CA GLU A 42 0.39 13.14 1.83
C GLU A 42 -0.28 13.52 3.15
N THR A 43 0.33 13.12 4.26
CA THR A 43 -0.25 13.37 5.58
C THR A 43 0.72 14.16 6.44
N SER A 44 0.28 14.59 7.60
CA SER A 44 1.17 15.24 8.57
C SER A 44 2.27 14.31 9.06
N GLU A 45 2.10 13.01 8.88
CA GLU A 45 3.11 12.02 9.27
C GLU A 45 4.03 11.63 8.13
N GLY A 46 3.85 12.20 6.96
CA GLY A 46 4.64 11.88 5.77
C GLY A 46 3.81 11.19 4.71
N LEU A 47 4.48 10.50 3.80
CA LEU A 47 3.82 9.83 2.69
C LEU A 47 3.40 8.42 3.11
N LEU A 48 2.14 8.07 2.84
CA LEU A 48 1.60 6.76 3.18
C LEU A 48 1.10 6.08 1.90
N LEU A 49 1.65 4.90 1.62
CA LEU A 49 1.23 4.13 0.45
C LEU A 49 -0.11 3.46 0.73
N ALA A 50 -1.13 3.84 0.00
CA ALA A 50 -2.48 3.33 0.20
C ALA A 50 -2.87 2.24 -0.81
N ASP A 51 -2.26 2.22 -2.00
CA ASP A 51 -2.52 1.20 -3.01
C ASP A 51 -1.30 1.04 -3.89
N GLY A 52 -1.00 -0.19 -4.26
CA GLY A 52 0.11 -0.48 -5.15
C GLY A 52 1.29 -1.17 -4.49
N TYR A 53 1.07 -1.90 -3.42
CA TYR A 53 2.14 -2.60 -2.71
C TYR A 53 2.90 -3.57 -3.60
N HIS A 54 2.20 -4.31 -4.47
CA HIS A 54 2.84 -5.23 -5.40
C HIS A 54 3.68 -4.48 -6.43
N ARG A 55 3.21 -3.31 -6.88
CA ARG A 55 3.94 -2.50 -7.84
C ARG A 55 5.20 -1.90 -7.23
N VAL A 56 5.13 -1.50 -5.97
CA VAL A 56 6.31 -0.99 -5.26
C VAL A 56 7.32 -2.13 -5.06
N ALA A 57 6.85 -3.30 -4.66
CA ALA A 57 7.74 -4.45 -4.51
C ALA A 57 8.43 -4.81 -5.80
N ALA A 58 7.70 -4.78 -6.92
CA ALA A 58 8.26 -5.04 -8.23
C ALA A 58 9.30 -4.00 -8.63
N ALA A 59 9.03 -2.74 -8.35
CA ALA A 59 9.97 -1.66 -8.63
C ALA A 59 11.28 -1.85 -7.86
N ARG A 60 11.17 -2.25 -6.60
CA ARG A 60 12.35 -2.54 -5.79
C ARG A 60 13.17 -3.69 -6.39
N LEU A 61 12.51 -4.73 -6.84
CA LEU A 61 13.21 -5.86 -7.44
C LEU A 61 13.90 -5.48 -8.74
N ARG A 62 13.35 -4.52 -9.47
CA ARG A 62 14.01 -4.02 -10.67
C ARG A 62 15.17 -3.08 -10.36
N GLY A 63 15.30 -2.62 -9.12
CA GLY A 63 16.32 -1.65 -8.74
C GLY A 63 15.89 -0.21 -8.95
N ASP A 64 14.61 0.05 -9.12
CA ASP A 64 14.09 1.41 -9.26
C ASP A 64 14.17 2.14 -7.92
N GLU A 65 14.47 3.42 -7.95
CA GLU A 65 14.51 4.24 -6.75
C GLU A 65 13.21 5.00 -6.53
N THR A 66 12.44 5.20 -7.59
CA THR A 66 11.18 5.95 -7.53
C THR A 66 10.06 5.20 -8.22
N VAL A 67 8.84 5.57 -7.87
CA VAL A 67 7.63 5.08 -8.56
C VAL A 67 6.74 6.27 -8.86
N LEU A 68 5.93 6.14 -9.91
CA LEU A 68 4.95 7.15 -10.23
C LEU A 68 3.77 7.02 -9.28
N ALA A 69 3.37 8.11 -8.68
CA ALA A 69 2.32 8.13 -7.66
C ALA A 69 1.24 9.16 -7.96
N ASP A 70 0.00 8.78 -7.68
CA ASP A 70 -1.12 9.70 -7.60
C ASP A 70 -1.15 10.18 -6.16
N LEU A 71 -0.74 11.42 -5.93
CA LEU A 71 -0.66 11.98 -4.58
C LEU A 71 -1.98 12.61 -4.18
N ARG A 72 -2.46 12.22 -3.03
CA ARG A 72 -3.68 12.77 -2.46
C ARG A 72 -3.39 13.31 -1.07
N LYS A 73 -4.09 14.36 -0.69
CA LYS A 73 -3.93 14.91 0.65
C LYS A 73 -4.97 14.29 1.58
N GLY A 74 -4.56 14.03 2.81
CA GLY A 74 -5.46 13.44 3.78
C GLY A 74 -4.75 13.01 5.03
N SER A 75 -5.46 12.33 5.90
CA SER A 75 -4.91 11.82 7.15
C SER A 75 -4.53 10.36 6.99
N ARG A 76 -3.86 9.82 8.00
CA ARG A 76 -3.60 8.38 8.07
C ARG A 76 -4.90 7.59 8.01
N ARG A 77 -5.95 8.11 8.64
CA ARG A 77 -7.26 7.48 8.63
C ARG A 77 -7.82 7.40 7.20
N ASP A 78 -7.64 8.47 6.43
CA ASP A 78 -8.08 8.49 5.05
C ASP A 78 -7.34 7.46 4.22
N ALA A 79 -6.03 7.33 4.44
CA ALA A 79 -5.21 6.35 3.74
C ALA A 79 -5.65 4.92 4.08
N LEU A 80 -5.92 4.65 5.35
CA LEU A 80 -6.39 3.34 5.79
C LEU A 80 -7.74 3.00 5.17
N ARG A 81 -8.65 3.97 5.13
CA ARG A 81 -9.96 3.75 4.53
C ARG A 81 -9.84 3.47 3.03
N TYR A 82 -8.99 4.22 2.35
CA TYR A 82 -8.76 3.98 0.92
C TYR A 82 -8.22 2.58 0.69
N ALA A 83 -7.23 2.18 1.48
CA ALA A 83 -6.63 0.85 1.34
C ALA A 83 -7.66 -0.25 1.61
N ALA A 84 -8.52 -0.05 2.60
CA ALA A 84 -9.56 -1.03 2.92
C ALA A 84 -10.59 -1.16 1.80
N VAL A 85 -11.04 -0.05 1.26
CA VAL A 85 -12.03 -0.05 0.19
C VAL A 85 -11.46 -0.71 -1.06
N THR A 86 -10.23 -0.34 -1.44
CA THR A 86 -9.57 -0.90 -2.61
C THR A 86 -9.32 -2.39 -2.44
N GLY A 87 -8.81 -2.77 -1.26
CA GLY A 87 -8.56 -4.17 -0.96
C GLY A 87 -9.84 -5.00 -0.92
N ALA A 88 -10.92 -4.44 -0.38
CA ALA A 88 -12.20 -5.12 -0.34
C ALA A 88 -12.73 -5.37 -1.75
N ALA A 89 -12.63 -4.38 -2.63
CA ALA A 89 -13.07 -4.52 -4.01
C ALA A 89 -12.30 -5.62 -4.74
N GLN A 90 -11.00 -5.71 -4.49
CA GLN A 90 -10.16 -6.69 -5.14
C GLN A 90 -10.38 -8.10 -4.62
N ARG A 91 -10.79 -8.24 -3.37
CA ARG A 91 -10.99 -9.55 -2.75
C ARG A 91 -12.43 -9.99 -2.66
N GLY A 92 -13.35 -9.10 -3.01
CA GLY A 92 -14.77 -9.42 -2.91
C GLY A 92 -15.28 -9.50 -1.49
N ILE A 93 -14.67 -8.79 -0.56
CA ILE A 93 -15.10 -8.77 0.83
C ILE A 93 -15.63 -7.38 1.19
N SER A 94 -16.26 -7.27 2.33
CA SER A 94 -16.81 -5.98 2.78
C SER A 94 -15.70 -5.06 3.26
N VAL A 95 -16.01 -3.77 3.30
CA VAL A 95 -15.06 -2.77 3.82
C VAL A 95 -14.74 -3.06 5.29
N GLU A 96 -15.72 -3.47 6.06
CA GLU A 96 -15.53 -3.79 7.46
C GLU A 96 -14.60 -4.98 7.66
N GLU A 97 -14.74 -6.00 6.83
CA GLU A 97 -13.83 -7.12 6.87
C GLU A 97 -12.41 -6.69 6.49
N ALA A 98 -12.28 -5.85 5.48
CA ALA A 98 -10.98 -5.36 5.06
C ALA A 98 -10.31 -4.52 6.15
N LEU A 99 -11.08 -3.67 6.82
CA LEU A 99 -10.57 -2.86 7.93
C LEU A 99 -10.13 -3.74 9.09
N GLY A 100 -10.85 -4.81 9.35
CA GLY A 100 -10.48 -5.77 10.37
C GLY A 100 -9.15 -6.44 10.07
N HIS A 101 -8.94 -6.81 8.81
CA HIS A 101 -7.68 -7.40 8.37
C HIS A 101 -6.52 -6.43 8.56
N ILE A 102 -6.70 -5.18 8.17
CA ILE A 102 -5.66 -4.17 8.29
C ILE A 102 -5.30 -3.95 9.75
N LYS A 103 -6.29 -3.80 10.61
CA LYS A 103 -6.05 -3.58 12.02
C LYS A 103 -5.37 -4.78 12.66
N GLY A 104 -5.84 -5.95 12.39
CA GLY A 104 -5.25 -7.15 12.93
C GLY A 104 -3.82 -7.32 12.51
N HIS A 105 -3.49 -6.78 11.34
CA HIS A 105 -2.16 -6.87 10.81
C HIS A 105 -1.24 -5.81 11.36
N THR A 106 -1.63 -4.57 11.26
CA THR A 106 -0.78 -3.49 11.71
C THR A 106 -0.57 -3.51 13.17
N GLY A 107 -1.52 -4.00 13.89
CA GLY A 107 -1.34 -3.93 15.23
C GLY A 107 -1.00 -5.16 15.79
N GLY A 108 -1.17 -6.08 15.12
CA GLY A 108 -1.16 -7.24 15.78
C GLY A 108 -1.64 -7.01 17.14
N ARG A 109 -1.22 -6.01 17.72
CA ARG A 109 -1.58 -5.74 19.06
C ARG A 109 -2.84 -5.02 19.14
N TRP A 110 -3.28 -4.35 18.17
CA TRP A 110 -4.54 -3.78 18.34
C TRP A 110 -5.57 -4.81 18.29
N GLY A 111 -5.32 -5.82 17.52
CA GLY A 111 -6.23 -6.87 17.42
C GLY A 111 -6.31 -7.60 18.65
N LYS A 112 -5.35 -7.57 19.46
CA LYS A 112 -5.48 -8.34 20.61
C LYS A 112 -5.21 -7.58 21.74
N ALA A 113 -4.84 -6.56 21.57
CA ALA A 113 -4.75 -5.86 22.65
C ALA A 113 -6.00 -5.86 23.02
N PRO A 114 -5.94 -6.41 23.03
CA PRO A 114 -7.04 -6.55 22.90
C PRO A 114 -7.24 -6.50 23.44
#